data_d3158972564b878cfe39023e6620929b
#
_entry.id   d3158972564b878cfe39023e6620929b
#
_cell.length_a   1.000
_cell.length_b   1.000
_cell.length_c   1.000
_cell.angle_alpha   90.00
_cell.angle_beta   90.00
_cell.angle_gamma   90.00
#
_symmetry.space_group_name_H-M   'P 1'
#
loop_
_entity.id
_entity.type
_entity.pdbx_description
1 polymer ?
#
loop_
_entity_poly.entity_id
_entity_poly.type
_entity_poly.pdbx_seq_one_letter_code
_entity_poly.pdbx_strand_id
1 'polypeptide(L)'
;NYQSFITFIVFFTAGFYLLDQKVSIPFLSASVISLIIFGVFLFWDKFLWKQKRFFIPHLSKLAGLHDYPNLNGKWKAEYSSSYKYDTEHDRYVTTGTGEIIIKQNYTSIFITGQFSESDSESFVANLKQKENGGWFLIYGFRNKPKSERLQNSPSGGMHEGFCYLEVLHDKLSGYYTNDENRKTRGRMVLTK
;
A
#
# COMPACT_ATOMS: atom_id res chain seq x y z
N ASN A 1 -8.07 4.22 6.65
CA ASN A 1 -9.44 3.83 6.94
C ASN A 1 -9.76 3.87 8.43
N TYR A 2 -9.60 5.07 8.99
CA TYR A 2 -9.83 5.35 10.40
C TYR A 2 -11.30 5.09 10.81
N GLN A 3 -12.24 5.37 9.90
CA GLN A 3 -13.67 5.14 10.14
C GLN A 3 -14.02 3.66 10.31
N SER A 4 -13.46 2.77 9.50
CA SER A 4 -13.71 1.32 9.63
C SER A 4 -13.15 0.76 10.93
N PHE A 5 -12.04 1.31 11.41
CA PHE A 5 -11.45 0.95 12.70
C PHE A 5 -12.34 1.38 13.87
N ILE A 6 -12.82 2.62 13.84
CA ILE A 6 -13.76 3.13 14.86
C ILE A 6 -15.04 2.31 14.86
N THR A 7 -15.59 2.03 13.68
CA THR A 7 -16.81 1.21 13.55
C THR A 7 -16.61 -0.19 14.14
N PHE A 8 -15.47 -0.84 13.86
CA PHE A 8 -15.13 -2.14 14.43
C PHE A 8 -15.04 -2.09 15.97
N ILE A 9 -14.34 -1.10 16.53
CA ILE A 9 -14.24 -0.93 17.99
C ILE A 9 -15.62 -0.71 18.61
N VAL A 10 -16.45 0.16 18.03
CA VAL A 10 -17.79 0.45 18.54
C VAL A 10 -18.67 -0.80 18.54
N PHE A 11 -18.70 -1.57 17.45
CA PHE A 11 -19.51 -2.81 17.39
C PHE A 11 -18.99 -3.86 18.38
N PHE A 12 -17.69 -4.01 18.50
CA PHE A 12 -17.10 -5.00 19.41
C PHE A 12 -17.33 -4.62 20.88
N THR A 13 -17.18 -3.34 21.21
CA THR A 13 -17.42 -2.83 22.57
C THR A 13 -18.91 -2.91 22.92
N ALA A 14 -19.80 -2.55 22.00
CA ALA A 14 -21.24 -2.68 22.19
C ALA A 14 -21.67 -4.15 22.36
N GLY A 15 -21.09 -5.06 21.57
CA GLY A 15 -21.34 -6.51 21.69
C GLY A 15 -20.90 -7.06 23.05
N PHE A 16 -19.72 -6.64 23.55
CA PHE A 16 -19.26 -7.01 24.89
C PHE A 16 -20.15 -6.41 26.00
N TYR A 17 -20.54 -5.16 25.88
CA TYR A 17 -21.47 -4.54 26.85
C TYR A 17 -22.80 -5.26 26.94
N LEU A 18 -23.36 -5.69 25.79
CA LEU A 18 -24.59 -6.46 25.75
C LEU A 18 -24.43 -7.88 26.32
N LEU A 19 -23.25 -8.49 26.18
CA LEU A 19 -22.92 -9.77 26.80
C LEU A 19 -22.74 -9.64 28.30
N ASP A 20 -22.11 -8.58 28.78
CA ASP A 20 -21.92 -8.30 30.21
C ASP A 20 -23.22 -8.10 30.96
N GLN A 21 -24.21 -7.47 30.31
CA GLN A 21 -25.59 -7.30 30.85
C GLN A 21 -26.34 -8.63 31.01
N LYS A 22 -26.05 -9.66 30.20
CA LYS A 22 -26.74 -10.97 30.26
C LYS A 22 -25.99 -12.05 31.04
N VAL A 23 -24.68 -11.92 31.15
CA VAL A 23 -23.82 -12.88 31.83
C VAL A 23 -22.94 -12.09 32.77
N SER A 24 -23.24 -12.11 34.09
CA SER A 24 -22.33 -11.59 35.09
C SER A 24 -21.03 -12.39 35.02
N ILE A 25 -20.04 -11.89 34.27
CA ILE A 25 -18.70 -12.45 34.21
C ILE A 25 -17.85 -11.65 35.22
N PRO A 26 -17.80 -12.08 36.50
CA PRO A 26 -17.18 -11.28 37.58
C PRO A 26 -15.68 -11.14 37.47
N PHE A 27 -15.03 -11.74 36.44
CA PHE A 27 -13.58 -11.80 36.31
C PHE A 27 -12.97 -11.04 35.13
N LEU A 28 -13.76 -10.43 34.26
CA LEU A 28 -13.19 -9.69 33.15
C LEU A 28 -12.99 -8.23 33.54
N SER A 29 -11.81 -7.91 34.11
CA SER A 29 -11.40 -6.52 34.29
C SER A 29 -11.33 -5.80 32.94
N ALA A 30 -11.56 -4.48 32.92
CA ALA A 30 -11.46 -3.65 31.72
C ALA A 30 -10.13 -3.85 30.96
N SER A 31 -9.06 -4.18 31.68
CA SER A 31 -7.74 -4.48 31.11
C SER A 31 -7.74 -5.78 30.28
N VAL A 32 -8.39 -6.84 30.77
CA VAL A 32 -8.49 -8.12 30.03
C VAL A 32 -9.33 -7.94 28.77
N ILE A 33 -10.43 -7.22 28.86
CA ILE A 33 -11.28 -6.90 27.70
C ILE A 33 -10.47 -6.13 26.65
N SER A 34 -9.72 -5.11 27.07
CA SER A 34 -8.87 -4.32 26.18
C SER A 34 -7.80 -5.16 25.49
N LEU A 35 -7.17 -6.10 26.20
CA LEU A 35 -6.18 -7.02 25.62
C LEU A 35 -6.82 -7.96 24.59
N ILE A 36 -8.02 -8.47 24.85
CA ILE A 36 -8.76 -9.32 23.90
C ILE A 36 -9.09 -8.52 22.63
N ILE A 37 -9.64 -7.31 22.78
CA ILE A 37 -9.96 -6.42 21.64
C ILE A 37 -8.71 -6.14 20.82
N PHE A 38 -7.60 -5.82 21.48
CA PHE A 38 -6.32 -5.54 20.81
C PHE A 38 -5.79 -6.78 20.08
N GLY A 39 -5.84 -7.96 20.70
CA GLY A 39 -5.44 -9.22 20.08
C GLY A 39 -6.27 -9.57 18.84
N VAL A 40 -7.60 -9.41 18.92
CA VAL A 40 -8.50 -9.59 17.79
C VAL A 40 -8.20 -8.59 16.66
N PHE A 41 -7.91 -7.33 17.02
CA PHE A 41 -7.53 -6.32 16.02
C PHE A 41 -6.22 -6.67 15.31
N LEU A 42 -5.18 -7.09 16.05
CA LEU A 42 -3.90 -7.50 15.45
C LEU A 42 -4.08 -8.70 14.52
N PHE A 43 -4.92 -9.67 14.91
CA PHE A 43 -5.23 -10.83 14.10
C PHE A 43 -6.03 -10.43 12.83
N TRP A 44 -6.97 -9.52 12.98
CA TRP A 44 -7.66 -8.90 11.85
C TRP A 44 -6.69 -8.20 10.90
N ASP A 45 -5.85 -7.29 11.41
CA ASP A 45 -4.91 -6.48 10.63
C ASP A 45 -3.96 -7.34 9.80
N LYS A 46 -3.49 -8.45 10.34
CA LYS A 46 -2.52 -9.31 9.66
C LYS A 46 -3.15 -10.35 8.73
N PHE A 47 -4.24 -10.96 9.14
CA PHE A 47 -4.71 -12.19 8.53
C PHE A 47 -6.15 -12.13 8.01
N LEU A 48 -7.10 -11.74 8.87
CA LEU A 48 -8.51 -11.96 8.56
C LEU A 48 -9.02 -11.14 7.37
N TRP A 49 -8.59 -9.92 7.22
CA TRP A 49 -9.03 -9.07 6.12
C TRP A 49 -8.66 -9.63 4.72
N LYS A 50 -7.65 -10.49 4.65
CA LYS A 50 -7.22 -11.15 3.41
C LYS A 50 -8.15 -12.31 3.03
N GLN A 51 -8.83 -12.89 4.02
CA GLN A 51 -9.67 -14.07 3.89
C GLN A 51 -11.12 -13.71 3.56
N LYS A 52 -11.34 -12.96 2.47
CA LYS A 52 -12.67 -12.47 2.05
C LYS A 52 -13.75 -13.57 1.95
N ARG A 53 -13.35 -14.84 1.78
CA ARG A 53 -14.25 -15.99 1.64
C ARG A 53 -14.88 -16.48 2.95
N PHE A 54 -14.25 -16.22 4.10
CA PHE A 54 -14.70 -16.75 5.40
C PHE A 54 -15.61 -15.79 6.16
N PHE A 55 -15.61 -14.52 5.79
CA PHE A 55 -16.53 -13.57 6.41
C PHE A 55 -17.90 -13.64 5.77
N ILE A 56 -18.92 -13.74 6.67
CA ILE A 56 -20.32 -13.63 6.31
C ILE A 56 -20.47 -12.45 5.34
N PRO A 57 -20.93 -12.66 4.10
CA PRO A 57 -20.93 -11.64 3.04
C PRO A 57 -21.57 -10.31 3.47
N HIS A 58 -22.50 -10.37 4.41
CA HIS A 58 -23.20 -9.18 4.92
C HIS A 58 -22.35 -8.33 5.86
N LEU A 59 -21.49 -8.95 6.70
CA LEU A 59 -20.59 -8.21 7.60
C LEU A 59 -19.44 -7.52 6.84
N SER A 60 -18.90 -8.16 5.81
CA SER A 60 -17.85 -7.55 4.98
C SER A 60 -18.38 -6.34 4.19
N LYS A 61 -19.63 -6.39 3.75
CA LYS A 61 -20.29 -5.28 3.05
C LYS A 61 -20.58 -4.13 4.00
N LEU A 62 -21.09 -4.44 5.22
CA LEU A 62 -21.36 -3.43 6.25
C LEU A 62 -20.10 -2.70 6.71
N ALA A 63 -18.96 -3.41 6.79
CA ALA A 63 -17.67 -2.85 7.18
C ALA A 63 -16.92 -2.16 6.03
N GLY A 64 -17.48 -2.08 4.83
CA GLY A 64 -16.83 -1.49 3.67
C GLY A 64 -15.57 -2.25 3.20
N LEU A 65 -15.43 -3.52 3.59
CA LEU A 65 -14.23 -4.34 3.35
C LEU A 65 -14.33 -5.17 2.08
N HIS A 66 -15.52 -5.24 1.51
CA HIS A 66 -15.81 -6.13 0.38
C HIS A 66 -14.87 -5.89 -0.80
N ASP A 67 -14.54 -4.63 -1.06
CA ASP A 67 -13.77 -4.22 -2.23
C ASP A 67 -12.34 -3.78 -1.92
N TYR A 68 -11.88 -3.91 -0.65
CA TYR A 68 -10.52 -3.51 -0.27
C TYR A 68 -9.49 -4.41 -0.97
N PRO A 69 -8.63 -3.86 -1.85
CA PRO A 69 -7.73 -4.69 -2.65
C PRO A 69 -6.59 -5.27 -1.81
N ASN A 70 -6.27 -6.53 -2.05
CA ASN A 70 -5.09 -7.19 -1.50
C ASN A 70 -3.98 -7.16 -2.54
N LEU A 71 -3.04 -6.25 -2.35
CA LEU A 71 -1.91 -6.03 -3.25
C LEU A 71 -0.64 -6.79 -2.83
N ASN A 72 -0.70 -7.57 -1.73
CA ASN A 72 0.47 -8.32 -1.26
C ASN A 72 1.10 -9.18 -2.36
N GLY A 73 2.42 -9.20 -2.37
CA GLY A 73 3.21 -10.08 -3.22
C GLY A 73 4.22 -9.36 -4.09
N LYS A 74 4.77 -10.12 -5.01
CA LYS A 74 5.74 -9.68 -5.99
C LYS A 74 5.03 -9.27 -7.27
N TRP A 75 5.47 -8.17 -7.84
CA TRP A 75 4.95 -7.57 -9.05
C TRP A 75 6.09 -7.27 -10.01
N LYS A 76 5.93 -7.68 -11.26
CA LYS A 76 6.81 -7.26 -12.34
C LYS A 76 6.49 -5.81 -12.69
N ALA A 77 7.48 -4.94 -12.64
CA ALA A 77 7.35 -3.54 -12.99
C ALA A 77 7.89 -3.30 -14.41
N GLU A 78 7.11 -2.58 -15.20
CA GLU A 78 7.54 -1.98 -16.47
C GLU A 78 7.34 -0.47 -16.36
N TYR A 79 8.35 0.30 -16.70
CA TYR A 79 8.27 1.75 -16.60
C TYR A 79 8.82 2.45 -17.84
N SER A 80 8.31 3.64 -18.08
CA SER A 80 8.88 4.60 -19.02
C SER A 80 9.18 5.91 -18.29
N SER A 81 10.25 6.58 -18.66
CA SER A 81 10.71 7.80 -18.00
C SER A 81 10.97 8.90 -19.03
N SER A 82 10.68 10.14 -18.65
CA SER A 82 11.05 11.33 -19.43
C SER A 82 12.53 11.71 -19.27
N TYR A 83 13.36 10.84 -18.71
CA TYR A 83 14.78 11.07 -18.57
C TYR A 83 15.46 11.14 -19.94
N LYS A 84 16.13 12.28 -20.22
CA LYS A 84 16.88 12.47 -21.45
C LYS A 84 18.23 11.82 -21.30
N TYR A 85 18.40 10.66 -21.91
CA TYR A 85 19.66 9.91 -21.85
C TYR A 85 20.65 10.38 -22.94
N ASP A 86 20.18 10.83 -24.10
CA ASP A 86 21.01 11.14 -25.26
C ASP A 86 20.63 12.50 -25.86
N THR A 87 21.59 13.41 -25.90
CA THR A 87 21.44 14.75 -26.46
C THR A 87 21.42 14.76 -27.98
N GLU A 88 21.97 13.75 -28.65
CA GLU A 88 22.09 13.71 -30.10
C GLU A 88 20.81 13.20 -30.78
N HIS A 89 20.00 12.37 -30.12
CA HIS A 89 18.87 11.68 -30.74
C HIS A 89 17.50 12.13 -30.23
N ASP A 90 17.42 13.16 -29.42
CA ASP A 90 16.18 13.74 -28.88
C ASP A 90 15.16 12.72 -28.33
N ARG A 91 15.66 11.58 -27.78
CA ARG A 91 14.83 10.55 -27.17
C ARG A 91 14.58 10.87 -25.71
N TYR A 92 13.37 11.30 -25.41
CA TYR A 92 12.92 11.70 -24.08
C TYR A 92 12.37 10.55 -23.22
N VAL A 93 12.29 9.34 -23.75
CA VAL A 93 11.65 8.21 -23.07
C VAL A 93 12.64 7.06 -22.95
N THR A 94 13.05 6.79 -21.72
CA THR A 94 13.77 5.57 -21.35
C THR A 94 12.75 4.56 -20.84
N THR A 95 12.85 3.30 -21.26
CA THR A 95 12.04 2.20 -20.74
C THR A 95 12.91 1.27 -19.91
N GLY A 96 12.31 0.64 -18.91
CA GLY A 96 13.00 -0.32 -18.08
C GLY A 96 12.03 -1.27 -17.37
N THR A 97 12.63 -2.28 -16.73
CA THR A 97 11.89 -3.27 -15.95
C THR A 97 12.49 -3.39 -14.56
N GLY A 98 11.70 -3.93 -13.63
CA GLY A 98 12.13 -4.21 -12.27
C GLY A 98 11.14 -5.11 -11.55
N GLU A 99 11.41 -5.37 -10.28
CA GLU A 99 10.52 -6.08 -9.36
C GLU A 99 10.05 -5.12 -8.27
N ILE A 100 8.75 -5.10 -8.01
CA ILE A 100 8.14 -4.39 -6.87
C ILE A 100 7.59 -5.44 -5.91
N ILE A 101 7.93 -5.32 -4.64
CA ILE A 101 7.39 -6.14 -3.56
C ILE A 101 6.49 -5.28 -2.69
N ILE A 102 5.23 -5.66 -2.60
CA ILE A 102 4.24 -5.01 -1.74
C ILE A 102 3.98 -5.89 -0.53
N LYS A 103 4.24 -5.34 0.66
CA LYS A 103 3.86 -5.93 1.96
C LYS A 103 2.71 -5.11 2.52
N GLN A 104 1.54 -5.72 2.65
CA GLN A 104 0.32 -5.03 3.06
C GLN A 104 -0.34 -5.75 4.23
N ASN A 105 -0.66 -4.97 5.26
CA ASN A 105 -1.63 -5.29 6.29
C ASN A 105 -2.90 -4.46 6.01
N TYR A 106 -3.92 -4.59 6.85
CA TYR A 106 -5.12 -3.78 6.71
C TYR A 106 -4.83 -2.28 6.90
N THR A 107 -3.99 -1.95 7.87
CA THR A 107 -3.67 -0.57 8.26
C THR A 107 -2.42 0.00 7.60
N SER A 108 -1.55 -0.83 7.04
CA SER A 108 -0.25 -0.41 6.53
C SER A 108 0.12 -1.06 5.22
N ILE A 109 0.85 -0.31 4.40
CA ILE A 109 1.42 -0.77 3.14
C ILE A 109 2.88 -0.32 3.09
N PHE A 110 3.77 -1.26 2.79
CA PHE A 110 5.17 -1.00 2.57
C PHE A 110 5.57 -1.54 1.19
N ILE A 111 6.31 -0.76 0.42
CA ILE A 111 6.63 -1.06 -0.96
C ILE A 111 8.15 -0.95 -1.14
N THR A 112 8.75 -1.99 -1.70
CA THR A 112 10.15 -1.97 -2.12
C THR A 112 10.24 -2.27 -3.61
N GLY A 113 11.14 -1.58 -4.29
CA GLY A 113 11.41 -1.77 -5.72
C GLY A 113 12.87 -2.15 -5.95
N GLN A 114 13.09 -3.10 -6.83
CA GLN A 114 14.41 -3.53 -7.27
C GLN A 114 14.51 -3.34 -8.78
N PHE A 115 15.38 -2.43 -9.19
CA PHE A 115 15.67 -2.12 -10.58
C PHE A 115 17.14 -2.44 -10.90
N SER A 116 17.52 -2.45 -12.16
CA SER A 116 18.90 -2.75 -12.58
C SER A 116 19.92 -1.86 -11.89
N GLU A 117 19.67 -0.56 -11.81
CA GLU A 117 20.63 0.44 -11.34
C GLU A 117 20.33 1.02 -9.97
N SER A 118 19.17 0.71 -9.40
CA SER A 118 18.73 1.29 -8.13
C SER A 118 17.75 0.40 -7.38
N ASP A 119 17.67 0.60 -6.08
CA ASP A 119 16.63 0.08 -5.21
C ASP A 119 15.79 1.24 -4.69
N SER A 120 14.51 0.98 -4.46
CA SER A 120 13.59 1.97 -3.89
C SER A 120 12.83 1.41 -2.71
N GLU A 121 12.45 2.29 -1.80
CA GLU A 121 11.58 1.97 -0.67
C GLU A 121 10.55 3.07 -0.45
N SER A 122 9.34 2.69 -0.07
CA SER A 122 8.31 3.67 0.26
C SER A 122 8.54 4.24 1.66
N PHE A 123 8.37 5.55 1.82
CA PHE A 123 8.30 6.22 3.12
C PHE A 123 6.85 6.56 3.52
N VAL A 124 5.93 6.54 2.56
CA VAL A 124 4.49 6.65 2.77
C VAL A 124 3.77 5.85 1.69
N ALA A 125 2.71 5.14 2.05
CA ALA A 125 1.83 4.48 1.08
C ALA A 125 0.41 4.40 1.60
N ASN A 126 -0.57 4.59 0.71
CA ASN A 126 -1.98 4.53 1.03
C ASN A 126 -2.82 4.02 -0.15
N LEU A 127 -3.92 3.35 0.16
CA LEU A 127 -4.98 3.02 -0.78
C LEU A 127 -6.13 4.02 -0.63
N LYS A 128 -6.46 4.70 -1.71
CA LYS A 128 -7.57 5.64 -1.77
C LYS A 128 -8.67 5.09 -2.67
N GLN A 129 -9.89 5.00 -2.14
CA GLN A 129 -11.06 4.64 -2.93
C GLN A 129 -11.52 5.83 -3.78
N LYS A 130 -11.90 5.54 -5.02
CA LYS A 130 -12.56 6.49 -5.92
C LYS A 130 -14.04 6.63 -5.56
N GLU A 131 -14.67 7.71 -5.96
CA GLU A 131 -16.11 7.90 -5.84
C GLU A 131 -16.92 6.82 -6.59
N ASN A 132 -16.40 6.33 -7.71
CA ASN A 132 -17.03 5.27 -8.52
C ASN A 132 -16.67 3.83 -8.06
N GLY A 133 -16.09 3.65 -6.87
CA GLY A 133 -15.77 2.35 -6.29
C GLY A 133 -14.41 1.75 -6.65
N GLY A 134 -13.66 2.33 -7.59
CA GLY A 134 -12.30 1.89 -7.90
C GLY A 134 -11.29 2.30 -6.82
N TRP A 135 -10.03 1.85 -6.95
CA TRP A 135 -8.98 2.13 -6.00
C TRP A 135 -7.73 2.69 -6.66
N PHE A 136 -7.01 3.54 -5.92
CA PHE A 136 -5.67 3.99 -6.24
C PHE A 136 -4.69 3.58 -5.15
N LEU A 137 -3.51 3.10 -5.56
CA LEU A 137 -2.33 3.02 -4.72
C LEU A 137 -1.52 4.30 -4.92
N ILE A 138 -1.32 5.04 -3.84
CA ILE A 138 -0.51 6.28 -3.83
C ILE A 138 0.64 6.05 -2.88
N TYR A 139 1.88 6.26 -3.32
CA TYR A 139 3.02 6.14 -2.42
C TYR A 139 4.15 7.10 -2.77
N GLY A 140 4.80 7.61 -1.74
CA GLY A 140 6.06 8.32 -1.83
C GLY A 140 7.20 7.32 -1.69
N PHE A 141 8.23 7.45 -2.51
CA PHE A 141 9.38 6.56 -2.52
C PHE A 141 10.69 7.33 -2.48
N ARG A 142 11.70 6.70 -1.90
CA ARG A 142 13.10 7.09 -1.99
C ARG A 142 13.84 6.09 -2.83
N ASN A 143 14.55 6.56 -3.84
CA ASN A 143 15.34 5.76 -4.75
C ASN A 143 16.83 5.90 -4.42
N LYS A 144 17.51 4.76 -4.26
CA LYS A 144 18.94 4.70 -3.91
C LYS A 144 19.71 3.99 -5.01
N PRO A 145 20.66 4.67 -5.67
CA PRO A 145 21.53 4.06 -6.68
C PRO A 145 22.37 2.94 -6.09
N LYS A 146 22.58 1.87 -6.86
CA LYS A 146 23.40 0.70 -6.45
C LYS A 146 24.91 0.93 -6.57
N SER A 147 25.36 1.81 -7.44
CA SER A 147 26.78 2.07 -7.66
C SER A 147 27.20 3.45 -7.20
N GLU A 148 28.43 3.55 -6.68
CA GLU A 148 29.05 4.84 -6.29
C GLU A 148 29.15 5.82 -7.47
N ARG A 149 29.42 5.31 -8.68
CA ARG A 149 29.46 6.12 -9.90
C ARG A 149 28.13 6.83 -10.15
N LEU A 150 27.02 6.12 -9.96
CA LEU A 150 25.68 6.71 -10.11
C LEU A 150 25.35 7.66 -8.96
N GLN A 151 25.81 7.36 -7.74
CA GLN A 151 25.60 8.24 -6.57
C GLN A 151 26.24 9.60 -6.75
N ASN A 152 27.42 9.64 -7.38
CA ASN A 152 28.22 10.86 -7.58
C ASN A 152 27.91 11.59 -8.91
N SER A 153 26.99 11.06 -9.73
CA SER A 153 26.60 11.75 -10.97
C SER A 153 25.58 12.86 -10.67
N PRO A 154 25.61 13.98 -11.40
CA PRO A 154 24.67 15.08 -11.20
C PRO A 154 23.18 14.68 -11.32
N SER A 155 22.90 13.58 -12.00
CA SER A 155 21.55 13.06 -12.23
C SER A 155 21.28 11.71 -11.57
N GLY A 156 22.26 11.11 -10.90
CA GLY A 156 22.23 9.74 -10.40
C GLY A 156 22.13 9.60 -8.87
N GLY A 157 22.12 10.71 -8.15
CA GLY A 157 22.04 10.71 -6.70
C GLY A 157 20.75 10.13 -6.14
N MET A 158 20.71 9.95 -4.83
CA MET A 158 19.49 9.59 -4.12
C MET A 158 18.40 10.65 -4.40
N HIS A 159 17.21 10.20 -4.76
CA HIS A 159 16.09 11.10 -5.04
C HIS A 159 14.78 10.50 -4.52
N GLU A 160 13.83 11.38 -4.30
CA GLU A 160 12.48 11.02 -3.85
C GLU A 160 11.48 11.24 -4.98
N GLY A 161 10.32 10.62 -4.84
CA GLY A 161 9.24 10.79 -5.79
C GLY A 161 7.93 10.25 -5.28
N PHE A 162 6.90 10.47 -6.09
CA PHE A 162 5.57 9.96 -5.82
C PHE A 162 5.07 9.12 -6.99
N CYS A 163 4.35 8.06 -6.66
CA CYS A 163 3.73 7.17 -7.61
C CYS A 163 2.22 7.11 -7.34
N TYR A 164 1.46 7.13 -8.43
CA TYR A 164 0.01 7.09 -8.42
C TYR A 164 -0.47 6.02 -9.39
N LEU A 165 -0.97 4.91 -8.87
CA LEU A 165 -1.36 3.74 -9.65
C LEU A 165 -2.83 3.40 -9.44
N GLU A 166 -3.56 3.30 -10.52
CA GLU A 166 -4.91 2.75 -10.51
C GLU A 166 -4.85 1.23 -10.34
N VAL A 167 -5.67 0.71 -9.41
CA VAL A 167 -5.81 -0.72 -9.17
C VAL A 167 -6.81 -1.28 -10.17
N LEU A 168 -6.33 -2.05 -11.10
CA LEU A 168 -7.10 -2.82 -12.06
C LEU A 168 -6.96 -4.31 -11.65
N HIS A 169 -7.83 -5.19 -12.09
CA HIS A 169 -7.93 -6.58 -11.61
C HIS A 169 -6.58 -7.24 -11.27
N ASP A 170 -5.70 -7.47 -12.25
CA ASP A 170 -4.37 -8.12 -12.09
C ASP A 170 -3.21 -7.16 -12.38
N LYS A 171 -3.49 -5.88 -12.42
CA LYS A 171 -2.57 -4.85 -12.88
C LYS A 171 -2.71 -3.58 -12.09
N LEU A 172 -1.58 -2.94 -11.81
CA LEU A 172 -1.56 -1.56 -11.34
C LEU A 172 -0.98 -0.70 -12.47
N SER A 173 -1.63 0.39 -12.80
CA SER A 173 -1.17 1.24 -13.93
C SER A 173 -1.34 2.71 -13.61
N GLY A 174 -0.32 3.50 -13.92
CA GLY A 174 -0.37 4.92 -13.67
C GLY A 174 0.92 5.64 -13.98
N TYR A 175 1.25 6.61 -13.17
CA TYR A 175 2.40 7.47 -13.39
C TYR A 175 3.18 7.71 -12.10
N TYR A 176 4.42 8.13 -12.26
CA TYR A 176 5.27 8.60 -11.18
C TYR A 176 5.94 9.93 -11.55
N THR A 177 6.36 10.65 -10.52
CA THR A 177 7.16 11.87 -10.63
C THR A 177 8.30 11.79 -9.63
N ASN A 178 9.47 12.30 -10.01
CA ASN A 178 10.59 12.49 -9.12
C ASN A 178 10.67 13.95 -8.66
N ASP A 179 11.46 14.19 -7.61
CA ASP A 179 11.72 15.48 -7.02
C ASP A 179 12.46 16.46 -7.97
N GLU A 180 12.71 17.67 -7.47
CA GLU A 180 13.38 18.72 -8.20
C GLU A 180 14.81 18.38 -8.62
N ASN A 181 15.47 17.48 -7.89
CA ASN A 181 16.84 17.06 -8.21
C ASN A 181 16.89 16.27 -9.51
N ARG A 182 15.87 15.51 -9.82
CA ARG A 182 15.80 14.69 -11.02
C ARG A 182 14.81 15.17 -12.06
N LYS A 183 13.73 15.84 -11.66
CA LYS A 183 12.71 16.46 -12.55
C LYS A 183 12.13 15.53 -13.63
N THR A 184 12.12 14.23 -13.38
CA THR A 184 11.61 13.24 -14.34
C THR A 184 10.23 12.76 -13.94
N ARG A 185 9.46 12.38 -14.95
CA ARG A 185 8.14 11.76 -14.81
C ARG A 185 8.03 10.58 -15.75
N GLY A 186 7.14 9.66 -15.46
CA GLY A 186 6.96 8.52 -16.32
C GLY A 186 5.69 7.74 -16.03
N ARG A 187 5.48 6.71 -16.82
CA ARG A 187 4.43 5.72 -16.60
C ARG A 187 5.02 4.50 -15.92
N MET A 188 4.21 3.85 -15.09
CA MET A 188 4.54 2.58 -14.46
C MET A 188 3.36 1.64 -14.57
N VAL A 189 3.67 0.40 -14.87
CA VAL A 189 2.73 -0.71 -14.94
C VAL A 189 3.30 -1.86 -14.11
N LEU A 190 2.49 -2.37 -13.19
CA LEU A 190 2.82 -3.54 -12.39
C LEU A 190 1.87 -4.69 -12.77
N THR A 191 2.42 -5.87 -12.99
CA THR A 191 1.68 -7.11 -13.28
C THR A 191 2.13 -8.20 -12.32
N LYS A 192 1.20 -9.06 -11.90
CA LYS A 192 1.50 -10.23 -11.05
C LYS A 192 2.03 -11.37 -11.87
#